data_fae889ba35841ed9f5d22bc8c96776cc
#
_entry.id   fae889ba35841ed9f5d22bc8c96776cc
#
_cell.length_a   1.000
_cell.length_b   1.000
_cell.length_c   1.000
_cell.angle_alpha   90.00
_cell.angle_beta   90.00
_cell.angle_gamma   90.00
#
_symmetry.space_group_name_H-M   'P 1'
#
loop_
_entity.id
_entity.type
_entity.pdbx_description
1 polymer ?
#
loop_
_entity_poly.entity_id
_entity_poly.type
_entity_poly.pdbx_seq_one_letter_code
_entity_poly.pdbx_strand_id
1 'polypeptide(L)'
;MRYYANVIGMDKKEMLLDEDTFKEKAKESLKDKDGDLIIKEYNSNAVCANDLMAHIDDLKRYKDWEPDIVIIDYILIMLTNDKRLSSENSFKYYKTISEEIRNIGKTYDVPVLSATQINREGMSDRGGSKAFITAKDIAESRGIYDTCDWMGIITQTAKEKEKNKYNLYIDKSRNERTGMRLEFTVNYDHMRLEEGAIHQ
;
A
#
# COMPACT_ATOMS: atom_id res chain seq x y z
N MET A 1 -1.23 -11.53 11.70
CA MET A 1 -1.10 -10.79 12.98
C MET A 1 -1.36 -9.29 12.87
N ARG A 2 -0.70 -8.51 11.98
CA ARG A 2 -0.92 -7.04 11.89
C ARG A 2 -2.39 -6.64 11.66
N TYR A 3 -3.08 -7.35 10.77
CA TYR A 3 -4.51 -7.13 10.51
C TYR A 3 -5.34 -7.28 11.79
N TYR A 4 -5.14 -8.37 12.52
CA TYR A 4 -5.87 -8.63 13.76
C TYR A 4 -5.54 -7.62 14.86
N ALA A 5 -4.27 -7.19 15.01
CA ALA A 5 -3.89 -6.14 15.95
C ALA A 5 -4.74 -4.87 15.75
N ASN A 6 -4.93 -4.48 14.48
CA ASN A 6 -5.75 -3.34 14.13
C ASN A 6 -7.24 -3.56 14.42
N VAL A 7 -7.79 -4.72 13.99
CA VAL A 7 -9.25 -4.99 14.05
C VAL A 7 -9.74 -5.22 15.46
N ILE A 8 -8.99 -6.00 16.27
CA ILE A 8 -9.41 -6.41 17.62
C ILE A 8 -8.78 -5.60 18.76
N GLY A 9 -7.85 -4.69 18.44
CA GLY A 9 -7.20 -3.83 19.43
C GLY A 9 -6.33 -4.58 20.44
N MET A 10 -5.75 -5.72 20.06
CA MET A 10 -4.74 -6.45 20.85
C MET A 10 -3.36 -6.24 20.25
N ASP A 11 -2.34 -6.04 21.09
CA ASP A 11 -0.97 -5.99 20.62
C ASP A 11 -0.44 -7.39 20.25
N LYS A 12 0.69 -7.43 19.54
CA LYS A 12 1.28 -8.70 19.09
C LYS A 12 1.70 -9.62 20.25
N LYS A 13 2.12 -9.05 21.38
CA LYS A 13 2.57 -9.82 22.56
C LYS A 13 1.36 -10.46 23.26
N GLU A 14 0.30 -9.67 23.43
CA GLU A 14 -0.97 -10.16 23.98
C GLU A 14 -1.54 -11.31 23.15
N MET A 15 -1.54 -11.19 21.81
CA MET A 15 -2.02 -12.25 20.92
C MET A 15 -1.21 -13.56 21.02
N LEU A 16 0.09 -13.46 21.32
CA LEU A 16 0.97 -14.62 21.47
C LEU A 16 0.90 -15.28 22.87
N LEU A 17 0.54 -14.47 23.88
CA LEU A 17 0.44 -14.94 25.26
C LEU A 17 -0.88 -15.61 25.57
N ASP A 18 -1.95 -15.19 24.92
CA ASP A 18 -3.31 -15.67 25.14
C ASP A 18 -4.03 -15.95 23.81
N GLU A 19 -3.75 -17.10 23.24
CA GLU A 19 -4.29 -17.53 21.95
C GLU A 19 -5.82 -17.76 22.00
N ASP A 20 -6.36 -18.17 23.15
CA ASP A 20 -7.79 -18.44 23.26
C ASP A 20 -8.59 -17.14 23.32
N THR A 21 -8.19 -16.18 24.16
CA THR A 21 -8.76 -14.82 24.16
C THR A 21 -8.61 -14.15 22.81
N PHE A 22 -7.49 -14.33 22.12
CA PHE A 22 -7.29 -13.83 20.76
C PHE A 22 -8.34 -14.42 19.80
N LYS A 23 -8.56 -15.73 19.80
CA LYS A 23 -9.54 -16.41 18.92
C LYS A 23 -10.97 -15.95 19.19
N GLU A 24 -11.35 -15.78 20.45
CA GLU A 24 -12.67 -15.30 20.84
C GLU A 24 -12.91 -13.87 20.36
N LYS A 25 -12.01 -12.94 20.68
CA LYS A 25 -12.09 -11.55 20.23
C LYS A 25 -12.07 -11.41 18.71
N ALA A 26 -11.27 -12.23 18.01
CA ALA A 26 -11.25 -12.23 16.56
C ALA A 26 -12.59 -12.67 15.98
N LYS A 27 -13.20 -13.74 16.51
CA LYS A 27 -14.54 -14.19 16.09
C LYS A 27 -15.62 -13.13 16.35
N GLU A 28 -15.59 -12.50 17.54
CA GLU A 28 -16.56 -11.45 17.90
C GLU A 28 -16.42 -10.22 16.99
N SER A 29 -15.20 -9.74 16.78
CA SER A 29 -14.91 -8.55 15.95
C SER A 29 -15.21 -8.75 14.46
N LEU A 30 -15.23 -9.99 13.99
CA LEU A 30 -15.53 -10.31 12.58
C LEU A 30 -16.99 -10.73 12.37
N LYS A 31 -17.74 -11.02 13.44
CA LYS A 31 -19.10 -11.56 13.37
C LYS A 31 -20.10 -10.61 12.70
N ASP A 32 -19.91 -9.31 12.87
CA ASP A 32 -20.82 -8.27 12.34
C ASP A 32 -20.20 -7.47 11.19
N LYS A 33 -19.09 -7.97 10.59
CA LYS A 33 -18.45 -7.32 9.44
C LYS A 33 -18.89 -8.00 8.16
N ASP A 34 -19.63 -7.26 7.35
CA ASP A 34 -19.90 -7.65 5.98
C ASP A 34 -18.61 -7.54 5.16
N GLY A 35 -18.16 -8.66 4.60
CA GLY A 35 -17.01 -8.74 3.71
C GLY A 35 -15.95 -9.77 4.12
N ASP A 36 -15.28 -10.27 3.10
CA ASP A 36 -14.22 -11.26 3.22
C ASP A 36 -12.86 -10.65 2.89
N LEU A 37 -11.81 -11.13 3.54
CA LEU A 37 -10.44 -10.80 3.25
C LEU A 37 -9.66 -12.05 2.86
N ILE A 38 -9.17 -12.10 1.63
CA ILE A 38 -8.27 -13.15 1.15
C ILE A 38 -6.85 -12.60 1.12
N ILE A 39 -5.93 -13.24 1.84
CA ILE A 39 -4.51 -12.90 1.85
C ILE A 39 -3.75 -14.02 1.16
N LYS A 40 -3.03 -13.67 0.10
CA LYS A 40 -2.13 -14.57 -0.62
C LYS A 40 -0.72 -14.07 -0.54
N GLU A 41 0.18 -14.90 -0.04
CA GLU A 41 1.60 -14.61 0.03
C GLU A 41 2.32 -15.19 -1.20
N TYR A 42 3.26 -14.42 -1.73
CA TYR A 42 4.18 -14.80 -2.80
C TYR A 42 5.60 -14.44 -2.40
N ASN A 43 6.56 -15.21 -2.91
CA ASN A 43 7.97 -14.85 -2.75
C ASN A 43 8.30 -13.59 -3.58
N SER A 44 9.26 -12.81 -3.10
CA SER A 44 9.76 -11.64 -3.84
C SER A 44 10.29 -12.07 -5.22
N ASN A 45 10.01 -11.27 -6.24
CA ASN A 45 10.40 -11.55 -7.63
C ASN A 45 9.92 -12.91 -8.16
N ALA A 46 8.74 -13.34 -7.75
CA ALA A 46 8.16 -14.62 -8.16
C ALA A 46 6.81 -14.48 -8.86
N VAL A 47 6.20 -13.29 -8.88
CA VAL A 47 4.84 -13.07 -9.37
C VAL A 47 4.77 -11.85 -10.30
N CYS A 48 4.02 -11.97 -11.37
CA CYS A 48 3.65 -10.88 -12.28
C CYS A 48 2.14 -10.61 -12.25
N ALA A 49 1.67 -9.61 -12.96
CA ALA A 49 0.25 -9.24 -12.99
C ALA A 49 -0.65 -10.38 -13.50
N ASN A 50 -0.18 -11.17 -14.48
CA ASN A 50 -0.94 -12.31 -15.00
C ASN A 50 -1.17 -13.40 -13.93
N ASP A 51 -0.21 -13.62 -13.04
CA ASP A 51 -0.37 -14.59 -11.95
C ASP A 51 -1.43 -14.14 -10.94
N LEU A 52 -1.49 -12.81 -10.67
CA LEU A 52 -2.54 -12.25 -9.81
C LEU A 52 -3.92 -12.37 -10.48
N MET A 53 -4.02 -12.09 -11.77
CA MET A 53 -5.27 -12.25 -12.53
C MET A 53 -5.74 -13.72 -12.53
N ALA A 54 -4.83 -14.66 -12.78
CA ALA A 54 -5.14 -16.08 -12.71
C ALA A 54 -5.66 -16.49 -11.33
N HIS A 55 -5.05 -15.95 -10.26
CA HIS A 55 -5.54 -16.22 -8.90
C HIS A 55 -6.95 -15.64 -8.65
N ILE A 56 -7.26 -14.43 -9.13
CA ILE A 56 -8.60 -13.83 -9.03
C ILE A 56 -9.61 -14.68 -9.82
N ASP A 57 -9.26 -15.12 -11.03
CA ASP A 57 -10.11 -15.98 -11.85
C ASP A 57 -10.40 -17.34 -11.17
N ASP A 58 -9.39 -17.91 -10.49
CA ASP A 58 -9.58 -19.13 -9.70
C ASP A 58 -10.52 -18.92 -8.51
N LEU A 59 -10.43 -17.79 -7.81
CA LEU A 59 -11.34 -17.44 -6.73
C LEU A 59 -12.77 -17.28 -7.23
N LYS A 60 -12.95 -16.60 -8.36
CA LYS A 60 -14.26 -16.45 -9.01
C LYS A 60 -14.82 -17.80 -9.42
N ARG A 61 -14.03 -18.64 -10.07
CA ARG A 61 -14.48 -19.94 -10.60
C ARG A 61 -14.81 -20.97 -9.53
N TYR A 62 -13.96 -21.06 -8.49
CA TYR A 62 -14.04 -22.16 -7.53
C TYR A 62 -14.66 -21.79 -6.20
N LYS A 63 -14.76 -20.49 -5.89
CA LYS A 63 -15.29 -20.01 -4.61
C LYS A 63 -16.45 -19.04 -4.75
N ASP A 64 -16.87 -18.72 -5.99
CA ASP A 64 -17.87 -17.68 -6.27
C ASP A 64 -17.54 -16.35 -5.55
N TRP A 65 -16.27 -15.97 -5.56
CA TRP A 65 -15.75 -14.81 -4.84
C TRP A 65 -15.08 -13.84 -5.80
N GLU A 66 -15.45 -12.56 -5.71
CA GLU A 66 -14.87 -11.47 -6.49
C GLU A 66 -14.37 -10.36 -5.54
N PRO A 67 -13.23 -9.72 -5.82
CA PRO A 67 -12.75 -8.62 -5.01
C PRO A 67 -13.48 -7.31 -5.32
N ASP A 68 -13.73 -6.48 -4.31
CA ASP A 68 -14.10 -5.07 -4.47
C ASP A 68 -12.87 -4.15 -4.52
N ILE A 69 -11.72 -4.64 -4.06
CA ILE A 69 -10.43 -3.96 -4.09
C ILE A 69 -9.29 -4.99 -4.13
N VAL A 70 -8.24 -4.68 -4.88
CA VAL A 70 -6.99 -5.45 -4.89
C VAL A 70 -5.89 -4.62 -4.23
N ILE A 71 -5.22 -5.20 -3.22
CA ILE A 71 -4.11 -4.55 -2.52
C ILE A 71 -2.83 -5.35 -2.75
N ILE A 72 -1.79 -4.68 -3.27
CA ILE A 72 -0.50 -5.29 -3.61
C ILE A 72 0.59 -4.69 -2.71
N ASP A 73 1.17 -5.48 -1.82
CA ASP A 73 2.25 -5.06 -0.92
C ASP A 73 3.57 -5.77 -1.32
N TYR A 74 4.38 -5.17 -2.17
CA TYR A 74 4.34 -3.90 -2.89
C TYR A 74 4.90 -4.04 -4.32
N ILE A 75 4.73 -3.04 -5.16
CA ILE A 75 4.99 -3.09 -6.62
C ILE A 75 6.45 -3.40 -6.98
N LEU A 76 7.44 -2.92 -6.20
CA LEU A 76 8.85 -3.06 -6.57
C LEU A 76 9.41 -4.49 -6.47
N ILE A 77 8.67 -5.41 -5.81
CA ILE A 77 9.06 -6.84 -5.72
C ILE A 77 8.33 -7.72 -6.73
N MET A 78 7.54 -7.12 -7.61
CA MET A 78 6.87 -7.84 -8.69
C MET A 78 7.76 -7.99 -9.93
N LEU A 79 7.45 -8.99 -10.74
CA LEU A 79 7.97 -9.14 -12.09
C LEU A 79 7.01 -8.51 -13.10
N THR A 80 7.55 -8.08 -14.26
CA THR A 80 6.72 -7.77 -15.42
C THR A 80 6.32 -9.04 -16.18
N ASN A 81 5.18 -9.02 -16.83
CA ASN A 81 4.77 -10.07 -17.78
C ASN A 81 5.73 -10.16 -19.00
N ASP A 82 6.38 -9.05 -19.36
CA ASP A 82 7.32 -9.00 -20.49
C ASP A 82 8.73 -9.46 -20.06
N LYS A 83 9.02 -10.74 -20.28
CA LYS A 83 10.30 -11.36 -19.93
C LYS A 83 11.53 -10.77 -20.68
N ARG A 84 11.33 -9.91 -21.69
CA ARG A 84 12.42 -9.23 -22.42
C ARG A 84 12.90 -7.98 -21.70
N LEU A 85 12.12 -7.46 -20.74
CA LEU A 85 12.49 -6.29 -19.97
C LEU A 85 13.38 -6.69 -18.80
N SER A 86 14.50 -6.00 -18.67
CA SER A 86 15.43 -6.11 -17.54
C SER A 86 15.21 -4.96 -16.56
N SER A 87 15.41 -5.22 -15.29
CA SER A 87 15.42 -4.20 -14.23
C SER A 87 16.56 -3.18 -14.34
N GLU A 88 17.52 -3.38 -15.25
CA GLU A 88 18.58 -2.42 -15.54
C GLU A 88 18.02 -1.06 -16.03
N ASN A 89 16.94 -1.08 -16.80
CA ASN A 89 16.16 0.13 -17.09
C ASN A 89 14.97 0.24 -16.12
N SER A 90 15.26 0.63 -14.89
CA SER A 90 14.29 0.68 -13.79
C SER A 90 13.04 1.50 -14.13
N PHE A 91 13.19 2.65 -14.79
CA PHE A 91 12.05 3.49 -15.20
C PHE A 91 11.07 2.72 -16.09
N LYS A 92 11.55 2.13 -17.19
CA LYS A 92 10.72 1.40 -18.15
C LYS A 92 10.13 0.15 -17.51
N TYR A 93 10.93 -0.56 -16.72
CA TYR A 93 10.53 -1.78 -16.01
C TYR A 93 9.35 -1.54 -15.07
N TYR A 94 9.47 -0.59 -14.13
CA TYR A 94 8.41 -0.30 -13.18
C TYR A 94 7.22 0.42 -13.80
N LYS A 95 7.43 1.21 -14.85
CA LYS A 95 6.32 1.75 -15.64
C LYS A 95 5.48 0.63 -16.24
N THR A 96 6.12 -0.37 -16.85
CA THR A 96 5.41 -1.52 -17.43
C THR A 96 4.65 -2.30 -16.38
N ILE A 97 5.26 -2.63 -15.23
CA ILE A 97 4.56 -3.30 -14.12
C ILE A 97 3.35 -2.47 -13.66
N SER A 98 3.49 -1.16 -13.54
CA SER A 98 2.40 -0.28 -13.13
C SER A 98 1.24 -0.27 -14.14
N GLU A 99 1.54 -0.31 -15.44
CA GLU A 99 0.55 -0.43 -16.51
C GLU A 99 -0.16 -1.80 -16.46
N GLU A 100 0.59 -2.87 -16.20
CA GLU A 100 0.06 -4.23 -16.04
C GLU A 100 -0.87 -4.35 -14.82
N ILE A 101 -0.50 -3.77 -13.69
CA ILE A 101 -1.33 -3.68 -12.48
C ILE A 101 -2.59 -2.86 -12.75
N ARG A 102 -2.48 -1.76 -13.47
CA ARG A 102 -3.65 -0.96 -13.87
C ARG A 102 -4.62 -1.78 -14.73
N ASN A 103 -4.13 -2.71 -15.54
CA ASN A 103 -4.98 -3.60 -16.33
C ASN A 103 -5.77 -4.58 -15.46
N ILE A 104 -5.25 -5.00 -14.29
CA ILE A 104 -6.03 -5.77 -13.31
C ILE A 104 -7.28 -4.96 -12.92
N GLY A 105 -7.11 -3.71 -12.50
CA GLY A 105 -8.23 -2.85 -12.11
C GLY A 105 -9.27 -2.68 -13.23
N LYS A 106 -8.83 -2.54 -14.48
CA LYS A 106 -9.74 -2.43 -15.64
C LYS A 106 -10.46 -3.74 -15.96
N THR A 107 -9.76 -4.87 -15.82
CA THR A 107 -10.32 -6.18 -16.17
C THR A 107 -11.42 -6.61 -15.20
N TYR A 108 -11.22 -6.34 -13.92
CA TYR A 108 -12.17 -6.73 -12.87
C TYR A 108 -13.08 -5.58 -12.40
N ASP A 109 -12.91 -4.37 -12.97
CA ASP A 109 -13.62 -3.15 -12.58
C ASP A 109 -13.48 -2.80 -11.09
N VAL A 110 -12.27 -2.92 -10.56
CA VAL A 110 -11.96 -2.68 -9.15
C VAL A 110 -10.78 -1.73 -8.97
N PRO A 111 -10.73 -0.94 -7.89
CA PRO A 111 -9.54 -0.17 -7.55
C PRO A 111 -8.38 -1.09 -7.19
N VAL A 112 -7.17 -0.70 -7.60
CA VAL A 112 -5.93 -1.37 -7.20
C VAL A 112 -5.07 -0.41 -6.39
N LEU A 113 -4.73 -0.80 -5.17
CA LEU A 113 -3.86 -0.06 -4.28
C LEU A 113 -2.51 -0.75 -4.17
N SER A 114 -1.43 0.00 -4.31
CA SER A 114 -0.07 -0.51 -4.05
C SER A 114 0.78 0.52 -3.35
N ALA A 115 1.94 0.10 -2.88
CA ALA A 115 2.94 0.96 -2.26
C ALA A 115 4.26 0.91 -3.04
N THR A 116 5.08 1.93 -2.83
CA THR A 116 6.46 1.97 -3.30
C THR A 116 7.33 2.67 -2.25
N GLN A 117 8.62 2.39 -2.23
CA GLN A 117 9.56 3.05 -1.34
C GLN A 117 10.21 4.22 -2.05
N ILE A 118 10.43 5.30 -1.29
CA ILE A 118 11.15 6.47 -1.75
C ILE A 118 12.62 6.32 -1.32
N ASN A 119 13.57 6.40 -2.26
CA ASN A 119 14.99 6.35 -1.96
C ASN A 119 15.44 7.58 -1.17
N ARG A 120 16.29 7.38 -0.16
CA ARG A 120 16.76 8.43 0.76
C ARG A 120 17.62 9.51 0.09
N GLU A 121 18.20 9.26 -1.07
CA GLU A 121 19.06 10.20 -1.79
C GLU A 121 18.33 11.48 -2.21
N GLY A 122 17.04 11.41 -2.50
CA GLY A 122 16.21 12.61 -2.72
C GLY A 122 15.92 13.43 -1.46
N MET A 123 16.22 12.90 -0.26
CA MET A 123 15.94 13.56 1.01
C MET A 123 17.11 14.40 1.55
N SER A 124 18.34 14.18 1.09
CA SER A 124 19.55 14.71 1.74
C SER A 124 20.00 16.10 1.29
N ASP A 125 19.60 16.60 0.14
CA ASP A 125 20.23 17.77 -0.47
C ASP A 125 19.48 19.11 -0.37
N ARG A 126 18.33 19.15 0.31
CA ARG A 126 17.60 20.42 0.45
C ARG A 126 17.64 20.93 1.89
N GLY A 127 18.76 21.60 2.21
CA GLY A 127 19.00 22.21 3.50
C GLY A 127 17.80 22.98 4.06
N GLY A 128 17.29 22.53 5.19
CA GLY A 128 16.52 23.31 6.17
C GLY A 128 15.16 23.88 5.79
N SER A 129 14.80 23.96 4.52
CA SER A 129 13.49 24.40 4.07
C SER A 129 12.57 23.20 3.83
N LYS A 130 11.30 23.31 4.27
CA LYS A 130 10.21 22.33 4.09
C LYS A 130 9.84 22.11 2.59
N ALA A 131 10.83 21.75 1.76
CA ALA A 131 10.56 21.37 0.38
C ALA A 131 9.88 20.00 0.42
N PHE A 132 8.62 19.96 0.00
CA PHE A 132 7.88 18.72 -0.13
C PHE A 132 8.61 17.82 -1.13
N ILE A 133 8.87 16.58 -0.71
CA ILE A 133 9.35 15.54 -1.61
C ILE A 133 8.19 15.21 -2.51
N THR A 134 8.37 15.34 -3.81
CA THR A 134 7.39 14.92 -4.81
C THR A 134 7.84 13.60 -5.43
N ALA A 135 6.91 12.77 -5.84
CA ALA A 135 7.24 11.50 -6.50
C ALA A 135 8.01 11.71 -7.83
N LYS A 136 7.94 12.91 -8.41
CA LYS A 136 8.73 13.29 -9.60
C LYS A 136 10.23 13.38 -9.32
N ASP A 137 10.62 13.61 -8.07
CA ASP A 137 12.02 13.74 -7.67
C ASP A 137 12.72 12.37 -7.54
N ILE A 138 11.99 11.26 -7.77
CA ILE A 138 12.48 9.90 -7.54
C ILE A 138 12.47 9.16 -8.88
N ALA A 139 13.66 8.90 -9.42
CA ALA A 139 13.85 8.35 -10.77
C ALA A 139 13.10 7.01 -10.99
N GLU A 140 13.15 6.09 -10.02
CA GLU A 140 12.47 4.79 -10.12
C GLU A 140 10.95 4.90 -10.00
N SER A 141 10.47 5.81 -9.16
CA SER A 141 9.04 6.03 -8.93
C SER A 141 8.36 6.85 -10.02
N ARG A 142 9.13 7.52 -10.91
CA ARG A 142 8.55 8.34 -11.97
C ARG A 142 7.69 7.54 -12.93
N GLY A 143 8.08 6.33 -13.30
CA GLY A 143 7.29 5.46 -14.18
C GLY A 143 5.96 5.05 -13.52
N ILE A 144 5.97 4.78 -12.21
CA ILE A 144 4.78 4.49 -11.42
C ILE A 144 3.90 5.74 -11.32
N TYR A 145 4.51 6.91 -11.02
CA TYR A 145 3.83 8.20 -10.94
C TYR A 145 3.06 8.54 -12.22
N ASP A 146 3.69 8.35 -13.39
CA ASP A 146 3.06 8.68 -14.67
C ASP A 146 1.80 7.83 -14.93
N THR A 147 1.78 6.59 -14.42
CA THR A 147 0.72 5.60 -14.66
C THR A 147 -0.41 5.68 -13.65
N CYS A 148 -0.15 5.95 -12.36
CA CYS A 148 -1.17 5.94 -11.32
C CYS A 148 -2.18 7.10 -11.48
N ASP A 149 -3.39 6.89 -10.96
CA ASP A 149 -4.45 7.90 -10.94
C ASP A 149 -4.37 8.79 -9.70
N TRP A 150 -3.87 8.24 -8.61
CA TRP A 150 -3.68 8.92 -7.33
C TRP A 150 -2.36 8.51 -6.69
N MET A 151 -1.67 9.44 -6.04
CA MET A 151 -0.46 9.16 -5.27
C MET A 151 -0.41 10.02 -4.00
N GLY A 152 -0.27 9.34 -2.88
CA GLY A 152 0.02 9.96 -1.59
C GLY A 152 1.44 9.63 -1.13
N ILE A 153 2.13 10.60 -0.57
CA ILE A 153 3.47 10.45 -0.02
C ILE A 153 3.38 10.48 1.50
N ILE A 154 3.78 9.38 2.14
CA ILE A 154 3.84 9.28 3.59
C ILE A 154 5.23 9.70 4.05
N THR A 155 5.28 10.70 4.93
CA THR A 155 6.53 11.21 5.50
C THR A 155 6.49 11.22 7.02
N GLN A 156 7.65 11.04 7.63
CA GLN A 156 7.84 11.15 9.08
C GLN A 156 9.24 11.67 9.39
N THR A 157 9.32 12.81 10.04
CA THR A 157 10.56 13.33 10.60
C THR A 157 10.88 12.67 11.96
N ALA A 158 12.10 12.79 12.46
CA ALA A 158 12.47 12.29 13.77
C ALA A 158 11.58 12.86 14.89
N LYS A 159 11.27 14.18 14.84
CA LYS A 159 10.40 14.84 15.82
C LYS A 159 8.93 14.35 15.73
N GLU A 160 8.44 14.03 14.54
CA GLU A 160 7.11 13.47 14.34
C GLU A 160 7.04 12.03 14.86
N LYS A 161 8.12 11.26 14.66
CA LYS A 161 8.23 9.91 15.20
C LYS A 161 8.15 9.87 16.72
N GLU A 162 8.83 10.79 17.40
CA GLU A 162 8.74 10.94 18.87
C GLU A 162 7.32 11.24 19.36
N LYS A 163 6.52 11.87 18.52
CA LYS A 163 5.12 12.23 18.81
C LYS A 163 4.11 11.23 18.23
N ASN A 164 4.57 10.11 17.68
CA ASN A 164 3.74 9.13 16.99
C ASN A 164 2.88 9.74 15.85
N LYS A 165 3.45 10.67 15.08
CA LYS A 165 2.77 11.36 13.99
C LYS A 165 3.34 10.97 12.64
N TYR A 166 2.44 10.86 11.65
CA TYR A 166 2.76 10.75 10.23
C TYR A 166 2.05 11.86 9.45
N ASN A 167 2.61 12.19 8.30
CA ASN A 167 1.95 13.07 7.34
C ASN A 167 1.76 12.31 6.04
N LEU A 168 0.56 12.44 5.47
CA LEU A 168 0.24 12.03 4.12
C LEU A 168 0.05 13.29 3.28
N TYR A 169 0.90 13.45 2.27
CA TYR A 169 0.79 14.52 1.28
C TYR A 169 0.21 13.98 -0.01
N ILE A 170 -0.87 14.59 -0.51
CA ILE A 170 -1.50 14.20 -1.78
C ILE A 170 -0.73 14.87 -2.92
N ASP A 171 0.16 14.09 -3.56
CA ASP A 171 1.05 14.58 -4.61
C ASP A 171 0.41 14.53 -5.99
N LYS A 172 -0.42 13.52 -6.25
CA LYS A 172 -1.15 13.37 -7.50
C LYS A 172 -2.60 12.97 -7.27
N SER A 173 -3.49 13.61 -8.00
CA SER A 173 -4.87 13.17 -8.19
C SER A 173 -5.33 13.60 -9.57
N ARG A 174 -5.99 12.70 -10.32
CA ARG A 174 -6.53 13.04 -11.64
C ARG A 174 -7.83 13.84 -11.57
N ASN A 175 -8.62 13.62 -10.53
CA ASN A 175 -9.99 14.12 -10.45
C ASN A 175 -10.18 15.16 -9.33
N GLU A 176 -9.18 15.33 -8.45
CA GLU A 176 -9.30 16.16 -7.26
C GLU A 176 -8.10 17.10 -7.09
N ARG A 177 -8.21 17.99 -6.11
CA ARG A 177 -7.12 18.90 -5.75
C ARG A 177 -5.93 18.13 -5.18
N THR A 178 -4.75 18.56 -5.53
CA THR A 178 -3.47 18.11 -4.96
C THR A 178 -2.93 19.15 -3.97
N GLY A 179 -1.89 18.78 -3.24
CA GLY A 179 -1.24 19.72 -2.30
C GLY A 179 -1.79 19.67 -0.89
N MET A 180 -2.82 18.88 -0.61
CA MET A 180 -3.33 18.71 0.75
C MET A 180 -2.39 17.83 1.58
N ARG A 181 -2.24 18.19 2.85
CA ARG A 181 -1.50 17.44 3.84
C ARG A 181 -2.44 16.98 4.95
N LEU A 182 -2.44 15.70 5.20
CA LEU A 182 -3.20 15.06 6.27
C LEU A 182 -2.22 14.61 7.36
N GLU A 183 -2.48 14.99 8.60
CA GLU A 183 -1.72 14.50 9.76
C GLU A 183 -2.45 13.29 10.35
N PHE A 184 -1.71 12.23 10.71
CA PHE A 184 -2.23 11.05 11.38
C PHE A 184 -1.46 10.82 12.68
N THR A 185 -2.16 10.35 13.70
CA THR A 185 -1.55 9.76 14.89
C THR A 185 -1.43 8.26 14.69
N VAL A 186 -0.31 7.68 15.12
CA VAL A 186 -0.01 6.26 14.95
C VAL A 186 0.00 5.58 16.29
N ASN A 187 -0.82 4.57 16.45
CA ASN A 187 -0.69 3.62 17.53
C ASN A 187 0.11 2.41 17.02
N TYR A 188 1.38 2.33 17.39
CA TYR A 188 2.28 1.25 16.93
C TYR A 188 1.92 -0.11 17.54
N ASP A 189 1.37 -0.14 18.75
CA ASP A 189 1.02 -1.39 19.45
C ASP A 189 -0.16 -2.07 18.74
N HIS A 190 -1.14 -1.29 18.35
CA HIS A 190 -2.33 -1.77 17.64
C HIS A 190 -2.26 -1.62 16.12
N MET A 191 -1.12 -1.18 15.56
CA MET A 191 -0.96 -0.93 14.11
C MET A 191 -2.07 -0.07 13.50
N ARG A 192 -2.53 0.94 14.23
CA ARG A 192 -3.67 1.79 13.86
C ARG A 192 -3.22 3.20 13.52
N LEU A 193 -3.81 3.74 12.47
CA LEU A 193 -3.74 5.15 12.13
C LEU A 193 -5.04 5.82 12.56
N GLU A 194 -4.93 6.93 13.29
CA GLU A 194 -6.04 7.75 13.70
C GLU A 194 -5.95 9.10 13.00
N GLU A 195 -7.08 9.58 12.51
CA GLU A 195 -7.16 10.83 11.77
C GLU A 195 -6.78 12.00 12.68
N GLY A 196 -5.95 12.90 12.14
CA GLY A 196 -5.52 14.14 12.76
C GLY A 196 -6.02 15.36 11.99
N ALA A 197 -5.20 16.42 11.94
CA ALA A 197 -5.55 17.66 11.28
C ALA A 197 -5.39 17.59 9.75
N ILE A 198 -6.30 18.25 9.02
CA ILE A 198 -6.18 18.48 7.58
C ILE A 198 -5.60 19.90 7.39
N HIS A 199 -4.50 20.00 6.66
CA HIS A 199 -3.86 21.26 6.29
C HIS A 199 -3.98 21.45 4.78
N GLN A 200 -4.55 22.60 4.38
CA GLN A 200 -4.68 23.01 2.98
C GLN A 200 -3.55 23.95 2.56
#